data_7b2a514be6a587e030cf1e3c37424c7b
#
_entry.id   7b2a514be6a587e030cf1e3c37424c7b
#
_cell.length_a   1.000
_cell.length_b   1.000
_cell.length_c   1.000
_cell.angle_alpha   90.00
_cell.angle_beta   90.00
_cell.angle_gamma   90.00
#
_symmetry.space_group_name_H-M   'P 1'
#
loop_
_entity.id
_entity.type
_entity.pdbx_description
1 polymer ?
#
loop_
_entity_poly.entity_id
_entity_poly.type
_entity_poly.pdbx_seq_one_letter_code
_entity_poly.pdbx_strand_id
1 'polypeptide(L)'
;ESGTAFSPVVQSNRQTEADIRASGLDWAIGRNGIYIEPDIDYLGHYRKSGAIANCAGDGKCGYTTRDELAFAYARMLLEPAHQGQTYRLHGEPISQAELAAYFNRAFGTELHYQPMSVADYRAERIDTLGEFMGTIIAGIYEGIRMGALDTDSDYEKAAGRPHQSWDDYFALLQK
;
A
#
# COMPACT_ATOMS: atom_id res chain seq x y z
N GLU A 1 8.94 1.66 -12.17
CA GLU A 1 8.95 2.90 -11.38
C GLU A 1 9.31 4.14 -12.21
N SER A 2 10.27 4.04 -13.14
CA SER A 2 10.55 5.12 -14.08
C SER A 2 9.55 5.08 -15.21
N GLY A 3 8.79 6.16 -15.42
CA GLY A 3 7.79 6.26 -16.48
C GLY A 3 6.35 6.21 -16.01
N THR A 4 6.07 5.96 -14.71
CA THR A 4 4.74 6.14 -14.13
C THR A 4 4.58 7.53 -13.52
N ALA A 5 3.35 8.00 -13.38
CA ALA A 5 3.04 9.27 -12.72
C ALA A 5 3.43 9.28 -11.22
N PHE A 6 3.64 8.12 -10.62
CA PHE A 6 4.12 7.96 -9.24
C PHE A 6 5.64 8.10 -9.11
N SER A 7 6.38 8.05 -10.21
CA SER A 7 7.84 8.10 -10.25
C SER A 7 8.48 9.30 -9.50
N PRO A 8 7.95 10.54 -9.55
CA PRO A 8 8.51 11.67 -8.80
C PRO A 8 8.49 11.45 -7.28
N VAL A 9 7.45 10.81 -6.74
CA VAL A 9 7.35 10.49 -5.30
C VAL A 9 8.39 9.43 -4.93
N VAL A 10 8.54 8.40 -5.75
CA VAL A 10 9.55 7.35 -5.56
C VAL A 10 10.96 7.94 -5.62
N GLN A 11 11.24 8.86 -6.55
CA GLN A 11 12.53 9.53 -6.64
C GLN A 11 12.83 10.38 -5.40
N SER A 12 11.85 11.12 -4.88
CA SER A 12 11.99 11.89 -3.64
C SER A 12 12.31 10.99 -2.45
N ASN A 13 11.62 9.85 -2.33
CA ASN A 13 11.89 8.89 -1.27
C ASN A 13 13.31 8.30 -1.39
N ARG A 14 13.78 7.99 -2.60
CA ARG A 14 15.15 7.52 -2.84
C ARG A 14 16.20 8.56 -2.48
N GLN A 15 15.95 9.83 -2.78
CA GLN A 15 16.85 10.91 -2.37
C GLN A 15 16.91 11.01 -0.83
N THR A 16 15.77 10.96 -0.16
CA THR A 16 15.69 10.93 1.30
C THR A 16 16.49 9.75 1.89
N GLU A 17 16.37 8.56 1.31
CA GLU A 17 17.16 7.40 1.74
C GLU A 17 18.67 7.64 1.55
N ALA A 18 19.08 8.26 0.44
CA ALA A 18 20.48 8.59 0.18
C ALA A 18 21.01 9.59 1.21
N ASP A 19 20.24 10.63 1.51
CA ASP A 19 20.59 11.65 2.49
C ASP A 19 20.71 11.07 3.91
N ILE A 20 19.78 10.18 4.30
CA ILE A 20 19.83 9.46 5.57
C ILE A 20 21.11 8.63 5.66
N ARG A 21 21.44 7.86 4.62
CA ARG A 21 22.69 7.04 4.61
C ARG A 21 23.95 7.89 4.66
N ALA A 22 23.93 9.10 4.11
CA ALA A 22 25.07 10.03 4.11
C ALA A 22 25.16 10.88 5.36
N SER A 23 24.16 10.88 6.24
CA SER A 23 24.06 11.80 7.40
C SER A 23 25.09 11.55 8.51
N GLY A 24 25.68 10.37 8.58
CA GLY A 24 26.54 9.93 9.67
C GLY A 24 25.79 9.59 10.98
N LEU A 25 24.46 9.61 10.97
CA LEU A 25 23.63 9.16 12.09
C LEU A 25 23.44 7.64 12.07
N ASP A 26 23.04 7.09 13.20
CA ASP A 26 22.49 5.74 13.25
C ASP A 26 21.12 5.74 12.56
N TRP A 27 20.89 4.80 11.64
CA TRP A 27 19.66 4.78 10.86
C TRP A 27 19.12 3.38 10.62
N ALA A 28 17.81 3.29 10.45
CA ALA A 28 17.10 2.18 9.84
C ALA A 28 16.01 2.74 8.92
N ILE A 29 15.75 2.11 7.78
CA ILE A 29 14.80 2.58 6.79
C ILE A 29 13.71 1.53 6.58
N GLY A 30 12.46 1.95 6.75
CA GLY A 30 11.29 1.18 6.34
C GLY A 30 10.72 1.71 5.03
N ARG A 31 10.59 0.85 4.03
CA ARG A 31 9.83 1.09 2.80
C ARG A 31 8.44 0.52 2.99
N ASN A 32 7.51 1.39 3.37
CA ASN A 32 6.16 1.00 3.71
C ASN A 32 5.41 0.49 2.49
N GLY A 33 4.61 -0.56 2.69
CA GLY A 33 3.54 -0.90 1.77
C GLY A 33 2.45 0.18 1.72
N ILE A 34 1.48 0.01 0.85
CA ILE A 34 0.31 0.91 0.79
C ILE A 34 -0.58 0.64 2.01
N TYR A 35 -1.02 1.71 2.66
CA TYR A 35 -1.93 1.58 3.80
C TYR A 35 -3.29 1.10 3.35
N ILE A 36 -3.85 0.11 4.05
CA ILE A 36 -5.15 -0.47 3.70
C ILE A 36 -6.32 0.35 4.27
N GLU A 37 -6.09 1.12 5.33
CA GLU A 37 -7.14 1.88 6.01
C GLU A 37 -7.85 2.89 5.10
N PRO A 38 -7.20 3.60 4.16
CA PRO A 38 -7.91 4.47 3.21
C PRO A 38 -8.96 3.74 2.38
N ASP A 39 -8.73 2.47 1.99
CA ASP A 39 -9.73 1.68 1.28
C ASP A 39 -10.92 1.33 2.19
N ILE A 40 -10.65 1.07 3.48
CA ILE A 40 -11.70 0.83 4.48
C ILE A 40 -12.53 2.11 4.71
N ASP A 41 -11.86 3.25 4.85
CA ASP A 41 -12.54 4.55 4.99
C ASP A 41 -13.40 4.88 3.76
N TYR A 42 -12.99 4.38 2.58
CA TYR A 42 -13.70 4.58 1.31
C TYR A 42 -14.84 3.56 1.07
N LEU A 43 -15.06 2.61 1.98
CA LEU A 43 -16.08 1.54 1.87
C LEU A 43 -17.49 2.09 1.58
N GLY A 44 -17.84 3.24 2.15
CA GLY A 44 -19.14 3.89 1.89
C GLY A 44 -19.35 4.27 0.41
N HIS A 45 -18.28 4.63 -0.28
CA HIS A 45 -18.31 4.89 -1.72
C HIS A 45 -18.43 3.57 -2.51
N TYR A 46 -17.62 2.56 -2.16
CA TYR A 46 -17.70 1.24 -2.80
C TYR A 46 -19.07 0.60 -2.70
N ARG A 47 -19.74 0.75 -1.53
CA ARG A 47 -21.13 0.29 -1.36
C ARG A 47 -22.12 0.96 -2.30
N LYS A 48 -21.94 2.24 -2.60
CA LYS A 48 -22.82 2.98 -3.50
C LYS A 48 -22.62 2.59 -4.97
N SER A 49 -21.39 2.35 -5.36
CA SER A 49 -21.04 1.96 -6.73
C SER A 49 -21.19 0.46 -6.99
N GLY A 50 -21.17 -0.38 -5.94
CA GLY A 50 -21.13 -1.84 -6.04
C GLY A 50 -19.77 -2.39 -6.46
N ALA A 51 -18.73 -1.54 -6.58
CA ALA A 51 -17.45 -1.96 -7.12
C ALA A 51 -16.26 -1.23 -6.48
N ILE A 52 -15.10 -1.91 -6.49
CA ILE A 52 -13.79 -1.29 -6.38
C ILE A 52 -13.31 -1.04 -7.81
N ALA A 53 -13.32 0.22 -8.24
CA ALA A 53 -12.98 0.62 -9.61
C ALA A 53 -11.64 1.36 -9.63
N ASN A 54 -10.63 0.81 -10.34
CA ASN A 54 -9.33 1.44 -10.53
C ASN A 54 -8.55 0.76 -11.66
N CYS A 55 -7.34 1.26 -11.95
CA CYS A 55 -6.53 0.76 -13.06
C CYS A 55 -5.46 -0.28 -12.69
N ALA A 56 -5.53 -0.91 -11.51
CA ALA A 56 -4.53 -1.90 -11.08
C ALA A 56 -4.49 -3.18 -11.94
N GLY A 57 -5.58 -3.50 -12.65
CA GLY A 57 -5.67 -4.77 -13.41
C GLY A 57 -5.57 -5.96 -12.47
N ASP A 58 -4.81 -6.97 -12.88
CA ASP A 58 -4.57 -8.18 -12.08
C ASP A 58 -3.33 -8.04 -11.16
N GLY A 59 -2.75 -6.85 -11.09
CA GLY A 59 -1.58 -6.57 -10.26
C GLY A 59 -1.88 -6.73 -8.77
N LYS A 60 -0.90 -7.23 -8.03
CA LYS A 60 -0.97 -7.34 -6.57
C LYS A 60 -0.30 -6.16 -5.88
N CYS A 61 -0.79 -5.83 -4.71
CA CYS A 61 -0.29 -4.75 -3.88
C CYS A 61 0.12 -5.28 -2.51
N GLY A 62 1.36 -5.02 -2.11
CA GLY A 62 1.83 -5.21 -0.75
C GLY A 62 1.21 -4.16 0.16
N TYR A 63 0.03 -4.44 0.67
CA TYR A 63 -0.63 -3.61 1.68
C TYR A 63 -0.01 -3.81 3.07
N THR A 64 -0.21 -2.82 3.93
CA THR A 64 0.13 -2.88 5.34
C THR A 64 -0.89 -2.09 6.16
N THR A 65 -0.87 -2.25 7.48
CA THR A 65 -1.67 -1.43 8.40
C THR A 65 -0.77 -0.45 9.15
N ARG A 66 -1.37 0.64 9.66
CA ARG A 66 -0.65 1.59 10.52
C ARG A 66 -0.14 0.93 11.80
N ASP A 67 -0.90 0.01 12.38
CA ASP A 67 -0.53 -0.71 13.61
C ASP A 67 0.65 -1.65 13.37
N GLU A 68 0.67 -2.38 12.26
CA GLU A 68 1.81 -3.22 11.89
C GLU A 68 3.07 -2.38 11.65
N LEU A 69 2.94 -1.25 10.97
CA LEU A 69 4.07 -0.33 10.81
C LEU A 69 4.56 0.23 12.13
N ALA A 70 3.65 0.67 13.01
CA ALA A 70 4.03 1.19 14.33
C ALA A 70 4.80 0.13 15.14
N PHE A 71 4.35 -1.13 15.09
CA PHE A 71 5.05 -2.23 15.75
C PHE A 71 6.45 -2.46 15.17
N ALA A 72 6.57 -2.56 13.84
CA ALA A 72 7.86 -2.78 13.18
C ALA A 72 8.85 -1.62 13.45
N TYR A 73 8.38 -0.37 13.33
CA TYR A 73 9.22 0.80 13.60
C TYR A 73 9.66 0.90 15.06
N ALA A 74 8.81 0.54 16.03
CA ALA A 74 9.21 0.50 17.43
C ALA A 74 10.38 -0.46 17.64
N ARG A 75 10.35 -1.64 17.01
CA ARG A 75 11.47 -2.61 17.06
C ARG A 75 12.71 -2.06 16.38
N MET A 76 12.56 -1.53 15.17
CA MET A 76 13.67 -0.95 14.41
C MET A 76 14.39 0.19 15.14
N LEU A 77 13.66 0.96 15.95
CA LEU A 77 14.23 2.07 16.74
C LEU A 77 14.90 1.60 18.03
N LEU A 78 14.41 0.53 18.64
CA LEU A 78 14.87 0.07 19.96
C LEU A 78 15.98 -0.99 19.88
N GLU A 79 16.09 -1.71 18.78
CA GLU A 79 17.01 -2.83 18.65
C GLU A 79 18.21 -2.48 17.77
N PRO A 80 19.46 -2.53 18.31
CA PRO A 80 20.66 -2.17 17.54
C PRO A 80 20.90 -3.05 16.31
N ALA A 81 20.29 -4.24 16.26
CA ALA A 81 20.40 -5.16 15.11
C ALA A 81 19.85 -4.56 13.79
N HIS A 82 19.00 -3.54 13.88
CA HIS A 82 18.40 -2.88 12.71
C HIS A 82 19.22 -1.71 12.17
N GLN A 83 20.30 -1.33 12.86
CA GLN A 83 21.18 -0.25 12.41
C GLN A 83 21.74 -0.53 11.02
N GLY A 84 21.62 0.43 10.13
CA GLY A 84 22.09 0.33 8.74
C GLY A 84 21.26 -0.58 7.85
N GLN A 85 20.07 -1.00 8.28
CA GLN A 85 19.19 -1.90 7.53
C GLN A 85 18.07 -1.15 6.81
N THR A 86 17.63 -1.72 5.69
CA THR A 86 16.47 -1.24 4.93
C THR A 86 15.49 -2.41 4.73
N TYR A 87 14.22 -2.21 5.08
CA TYR A 87 13.18 -3.23 5.06
C TYR A 87 11.99 -2.82 4.20
N ARG A 88 11.42 -3.75 3.44
CA ARG A 88 10.09 -3.62 2.83
C ARG A 88 9.05 -4.10 3.82
N LEU A 89 8.17 -3.19 4.26
CA LEU A 89 7.24 -3.43 5.37
C LEU A 89 5.81 -3.54 4.84
N HIS A 90 5.39 -4.73 4.50
CA HIS A 90 4.03 -5.04 4.06
C HIS A 90 3.65 -6.49 4.37
N GLY A 91 2.34 -6.77 4.33
CA GLY A 91 1.79 -8.12 4.42
C GLY A 91 1.84 -8.87 3.09
N GLU A 92 1.15 -10.00 3.01
CA GLU A 92 1.01 -10.75 1.77
C GLU A 92 0.38 -9.86 0.68
N PRO A 93 1.00 -9.75 -0.51
CA PRO A 93 0.44 -8.96 -1.60
C PRO A 93 -0.89 -9.54 -2.11
N ILE A 94 -1.91 -8.69 -2.20
CA ILE A 94 -3.24 -9.05 -2.68
C ILE A 94 -3.66 -8.20 -3.87
N SER A 95 -4.47 -8.79 -4.75
CA SER A 95 -5.13 -8.12 -5.87
C SER A 95 -6.35 -7.31 -5.41
N GLN A 96 -6.87 -6.43 -6.27
CA GLN A 96 -8.09 -5.67 -5.99
C GLN A 96 -9.33 -6.57 -5.92
N ALA A 97 -9.33 -7.69 -6.64
CA ALA A 97 -10.40 -8.70 -6.55
C ALA A 97 -10.37 -9.43 -5.19
N GLU A 98 -9.19 -9.77 -4.69
CA GLU A 98 -9.03 -10.35 -3.35
C GLU A 98 -9.44 -9.34 -2.26
N LEU A 99 -9.09 -8.05 -2.40
CA LEU A 99 -9.53 -6.99 -1.50
C LEU A 99 -11.06 -6.88 -1.47
N ALA A 100 -11.73 -6.92 -2.62
CA ALA A 100 -13.20 -6.96 -2.69
C ALA A 100 -13.78 -8.18 -1.97
N ALA A 101 -13.16 -9.35 -2.12
CA ALA A 101 -13.59 -10.56 -1.42
C ALA A 101 -13.42 -10.45 0.11
N TYR A 102 -12.33 -9.83 0.59
CA TYR A 102 -12.15 -9.53 2.02
C TYR A 102 -13.24 -8.58 2.53
N PHE A 103 -13.55 -7.50 1.80
CA PHE A 103 -14.61 -6.57 2.16
C PHE A 103 -15.98 -7.23 2.20
N ASN A 104 -16.28 -8.10 1.23
CA ASN A 104 -17.54 -8.84 1.21
C ASN A 104 -17.71 -9.71 2.45
N ARG A 105 -16.65 -10.42 2.87
CA ARG A 105 -16.70 -11.27 4.07
C ARG A 105 -16.78 -10.44 5.36
N ALA A 106 -16.03 -9.34 5.45
CA ALA A 106 -15.95 -8.56 6.68
C ALA A 106 -17.17 -7.66 6.91
N PHE A 107 -17.72 -7.08 5.85
CA PHE A 107 -18.73 -6.03 5.94
C PHE A 107 -20.08 -6.40 5.31
N GLY A 108 -20.27 -7.64 4.87
CA GLY A 108 -21.50 -8.12 4.27
C GLY A 108 -21.89 -7.36 2.99
N THR A 109 -20.90 -7.05 2.15
CA THR A 109 -21.07 -6.37 0.86
C THR A 109 -21.08 -7.37 -0.29
N GLU A 110 -21.43 -6.92 -1.49
CA GLU A 110 -21.38 -7.70 -2.75
C GLU A 110 -20.53 -6.96 -3.79
N LEU A 111 -19.36 -6.47 -3.35
CA LEU A 111 -18.44 -5.74 -4.22
C LEU A 111 -17.76 -6.68 -5.22
N HIS A 112 -17.51 -6.14 -6.41
CA HIS A 112 -16.62 -6.76 -7.38
C HIS A 112 -15.50 -5.79 -7.77
N TYR A 113 -14.41 -6.30 -8.29
CA TYR A 113 -13.38 -5.45 -8.88
C TYR A 113 -13.78 -5.09 -10.31
N GLN A 114 -13.75 -3.79 -10.62
CA GLN A 114 -14.02 -3.25 -11.96
C GLN A 114 -12.75 -2.62 -12.52
N PRO A 115 -12.04 -3.30 -13.45
CA PRO A 115 -10.83 -2.74 -14.03
C PRO A 115 -11.15 -1.55 -14.94
N MET A 116 -10.37 -0.49 -14.80
CA MET A 116 -10.40 0.71 -15.65
C MET A 116 -9.16 0.82 -16.51
N SER A 117 -9.22 1.60 -17.59
CA SER A 117 -8.00 2.03 -18.27
C SER A 117 -7.23 3.03 -17.37
N VAL A 118 -5.90 3.10 -17.55
CA VAL A 118 -5.06 4.08 -16.83
C VAL A 118 -5.51 5.51 -17.11
N ALA A 119 -5.89 5.80 -18.37
CA ALA A 119 -6.31 7.12 -18.79
C ALA A 119 -7.64 7.55 -18.14
N ASP A 120 -8.64 6.64 -18.13
CA ASP A 120 -9.96 6.94 -17.55
C ASP A 120 -9.86 7.09 -16.03
N TYR A 121 -9.13 6.21 -15.36
CA TYR A 121 -8.93 6.31 -13.90
C TYR A 121 -8.21 7.60 -13.52
N ARG A 122 -7.16 7.97 -14.27
CA ARG A 122 -6.45 9.24 -14.04
C ARG A 122 -7.37 10.44 -14.21
N ALA A 123 -8.16 10.47 -15.29
CA ALA A 123 -9.10 11.57 -15.53
C ALA A 123 -10.12 11.70 -14.40
N GLU A 124 -10.70 10.58 -13.94
CA GLU A 124 -11.64 10.56 -12.82
C GLU A 124 -11.00 11.03 -11.51
N ARG A 125 -9.78 10.59 -11.21
CA ARG A 125 -9.07 11.01 -9.98
C ARG A 125 -8.70 12.48 -10.01
N ILE A 126 -8.29 13.01 -11.16
CA ILE A 126 -8.00 14.44 -11.33
C ILE A 126 -9.28 15.27 -11.13
N ASP A 127 -10.39 14.86 -11.71
CA ASP A 127 -11.68 15.53 -11.52
C ASP A 127 -12.12 15.56 -10.05
N THR A 128 -11.89 14.46 -9.33
CA THR A 128 -12.31 14.31 -7.93
C THR A 128 -11.37 14.99 -6.94
N LEU A 129 -10.04 14.91 -7.15
CA LEU A 129 -9.00 15.24 -6.15
C LEU A 129 -8.11 16.41 -6.58
N GLY A 130 -8.30 16.94 -7.79
CA GLY A 130 -7.41 17.92 -8.42
C GLY A 130 -6.17 17.26 -9.06
N GLU A 131 -5.51 18.03 -9.93
CA GLU A 131 -4.41 17.58 -10.80
C GLU A 131 -3.31 16.84 -10.03
N PHE A 132 -2.81 17.45 -8.93
CA PHE A 132 -1.68 16.90 -8.19
C PHE A 132 -2.00 15.55 -7.51
N MET A 133 -3.03 15.53 -6.68
CA MET A 133 -3.38 14.31 -5.93
C MET A 133 -3.96 13.24 -6.85
N GLY A 134 -4.80 13.62 -7.81
CA GLY A 134 -5.35 12.69 -8.78
C GLY A 134 -4.27 11.97 -9.59
N THR A 135 -3.25 12.69 -10.03
CA THR A 135 -2.11 12.12 -10.76
C THR A 135 -1.31 11.16 -9.88
N ILE A 136 -1.04 11.51 -8.61
CA ILE A 136 -0.32 10.63 -7.67
C ILE A 136 -1.11 9.34 -7.43
N ILE A 137 -2.40 9.45 -7.11
CA ILE A 137 -3.22 8.27 -6.83
C ILE A 137 -3.32 7.35 -8.06
N ALA A 138 -3.57 7.92 -9.23
CA ALA A 138 -3.58 7.13 -10.47
C ALA A 138 -2.24 6.43 -10.73
N GLY A 139 -1.13 7.12 -10.48
CA GLY A 139 0.21 6.55 -10.61
C GLY A 139 0.52 5.41 -9.64
N ILE A 140 -0.05 5.41 -8.43
CA ILE A 140 0.05 4.28 -7.50
C ILE A 140 -0.60 3.04 -8.11
N TYR A 141 -1.85 3.15 -8.58
CA TYR A 141 -2.56 2.01 -9.17
C TYR A 141 -1.97 1.55 -10.52
N GLU A 142 -1.43 2.48 -11.31
CA GLU A 142 -0.61 2.12 -12.48
C GLU A 142 0.64 1.33 -12.07
N GLY A 143 1.32 1.73 -10.99
CA GLY A 143 2.44 0.99 -10.40
C GLY A 143 2.07 -0.41 -9.94
N ILE A 144 0.89 -0.60 -9.32
CA ILE A 144 0.35 -1.92 -8.96
C ILE A 144 0.16 -2.77 -10.23
N ARG A 145 -0.48 -2.21 -11.26
CA ARG A 145 -0.66 -2.87 -12.56
C ARG A 145 0.65 -3.36 -13.18
N MET A 146 1.73 -2.62 -12.99
CA MET A 146 3.06 -2.95 -13.52
C MET A 146 3.85 -3.90 -12.59
N GLY A 147 3.27 -4.39 -11.50
CA GLY A 147 3.92 -5.29 -10.54
C GLY A 147 4.94 -4.60 -9.61
N ALA A 148 4.97 -3.27 -9.57
CA ALA A 148 5.95 -2.54 -8.77
C ALA A 148 5.75 -2.73 -7.24
N LEU A 149 4.58 -3.17 -6.82
CA LEU A 149 4.20 -3.38 -5.41
C LEU A 149 3.95 -4.86 -5.07
N ASP A 150 4.24 -5.76 -6.00
CA ASP A 150 4.24 -7.21 -5.79
C ASP A 150 5.68 -7.67 -5.54
N THR A 151 6.11 -7.58 -4.30
CA THR A 151 7.49 -7.84 -3.88
C THR A 151 7.52 -8.73 -2.66
N ASP A 152 8.69 -9.33 -2.37
CA ASP A 152 8.90 -10.01 -1.09
C ASP A 152 8.91 -8.99 0.05
N SER A 153 8.29 -9.35 1.17
CA SER A 153 8.28 -8.55 2.39
C SER A 153 9.47 -8.88 3.29
N ASP A 154 10.03 -7.86 3.91
CA ASP A 154 11.03 -8.01 4.97
C ASP A 154 10.40 -7.79 6.37
N TYR A 155 9.06 -7.75 6.46
CA TYR A 155 8.35 -7.41 7.68
C TYR A 155 8.77 -8.30 8.86
N GLU A 156 8.83 -9.61 8.67
CA GLU A 156 9.20 -10.56 9.73
C GLU A 156 10.61 -10.30 10.27
N LYS A 157 11.54 -9.91 9.40
CA LYS A 157 12.92 -9.55 9.82
C LYS A 157 12.93 -8.28 10.67
N ALA A 158 12.10 -7.28 10.33
CA ALA A 158 12.01 -6.01 11.04
C ALA A 158 11.20 -6.14 12.35
N ALA A 159 10.12 -6.90 12.33
CA ALA A 159 9.16 -7.00 13.43
C ALA A 159 9.42 -8.20 14.38
N GLY A 160 10.28 -9.17 13.98
CA GLY A 160 10.50 -10.41 14.74
C GLY A 160 9.29 -11.36 14.78
N ARG A 161 8.26 -11.07 14.00
CA ARG A 161 7.07 -11.89 13.78
C ARG A 161 6.51 -11.65 12.39
N PRO A 162 5.74 -12.59 11.82
CA PRO A 162 5.05 -12.32 10.57
C PRO A 162 4.07 -11.14 10.69
N HIS A 163 3.82 -10.48 9.57
CA HIS A 163 2.72 -9.52 9.44
C HIS A 163 1.40 -10.22 9.72
N GLN A 164 0.45 -9.52 10.35
CA GLN A 164 -0.89 -10.06 10.56
C GLN A 164 -1.49 -10.51 9.22
N SER A 165 -2.08 -11.69 9.19
CA SER A 165 -2.77 -12.18 7.99
C SER A 165 -3.98 -11.31 7.67
N TRP A 166 -4.33 -11.21 6.37
CA TRP A 166 -5.53 -10.45 5.98
C TRP A 166 -6.81 -11.10 6.50
N ASP A 167 -6.85 -12.42 6.63
CA ASP A 167 -7.99 -13.11 7.23
C ASP A 167 -8.19 -12.71 8.69
N ASP A 168 -7.12 -12.67 9.50
CA ASP A 168 -7.20 -12.22 10.90
C ASP A 168 -7.53 -10.73 11.01
N TYR A 169 -6.92 -9.88 10.18
CA TYR A 169 -7.18 -8.46 10.19
C TYR A 169 -8.65 -8.14 9.89
N PHE A 170 -9.18 -8.69 8.81
CA PHE A 170 -10.58 -8.47 8.42
C PHE A 170 -11.58 -9.14 9.36
N ALA A 171 -11.21 -10.26 10.03
CA ALA A 171 -12.04 -10.86 11.07
C ALA A 171 -12.26 -9.93 12.27
N LEU A 172 -11.26 -9.13 12.65
CA LEU A 172 -11.40 -8.13 13.72
C LEU A 172 -12.33 -6.96 13.35
N LEU A 173 -12.56 -6.72 12.07
CA LEU A 173 -13.43 -5.65 11.57
C LEU A 173 -14.90 -6.10 11.40
N GLN A 174 -15.18 -7.39 11.53
CA GLN A 174 -16.54 -7.92 11.51
C GLN A 174 -17.30 -7.42 12.75
N LYS A 175 -18.36 -6.67 12.53
CA LYS A 175 -19.26 -6.17 13.59
C LYS A 175 -20.64 -6.78 13.46
#